data_ca8a2c1e41473bd5eccc27a3bffe97cd
#
_entry.id   ca8a2c1e41473bd5eccc27a3bffe97cd
#
_cell.length_a   1.000
_cell.length_b   1.000
_cell.length_c   1.000
_cell.angle_alpha   90.00
_cell.angle_beta   90.00
_cell.angle_gamma   90.00
#
_symmetry.space_group_name_H-M   'P 1'
#
loop_
_entity.id
_entity.type
_entity.pdbx_description
1 polymer ?
#
loop_
_entity_poly.entity_id
_entity_poly.type
_entity_poly.pdbx_seq_one_letter_code
_entity_poly.pdbx_strand_id
1 'polypeptide(L)'
;MDYRNTRMWEELNAAPAILQTLAAKNAGVLDEIAKAAKGALNAYTVARGTSDHAMMYFKYLVESILGLPVASGAPSVVTVYNAALRLDRSLVVACSQSGKAADVMEVVRRANDCGAVTVAITNDESSPL
;
A
#
# COMPACT_ATOMS: atom_id res chain seq x y z
N MET A 1 -12.17 -33.36 6.06
CA MET A 1 -10.96 -32.53 6.22
C MET A 1 -11.29 -31.46 7.26
N ASP A 2 -10.60 -31.46 8.40
CA ASP A 2 -10.87 -30.45 9.44
C ASP A 2 -10.13 -29.15 9.05
N TYR A 3 -10.88 -28.14 8.63
CA TYR A 3 -10.37 -26.84 8.22
C TYR A 3 -9.67 -26.06 9.35
N ARG A 4 -9.94 -26.45 10.62
CA ARG A 4 -9.34 -25.83 11.80
C ARG A 4 -7.84 -26.12 11.94
N ASN A 5 -7.34 -27.16 11.25
CA ASN A 5 -5.94 -27.53 11.21
C ASN A 5 -5.22 -26.99 9.97
N THR A 6 -5.67 -25.85 9.45
CA THR A 6 -5.05 -25.20 8.30
C THR A 6 -4.38 -23.90 8.70
N ARG A 7 -3.28 -23.55 8.03
CA ARG A 7 -2.59 -22.27 8.20
C ARG A 7 -3.54 -21.08 8.00
N MET A 8 -4.48 -21.18 7.06
CA MET A 8 -5.50 -20.14 6.83
C MET A 8 -6.35 -19.91 8.09
N TRP A 9 -6.72 -20.98 8.82
CA TRP A 9 -7.50 -20.86 10.05
C TRP A 9 -6.69 -20.19 11.16
N GLU A 10 -5.42 -20.53 11.30
CA GLU A 10 -4.51 -19.90 12.27
C GLU A 10 -4.36 -18.41 11.98
N GLU A 11 -4.07 -18.03 10.74
CA GLU A 11 -3.92 -16.65 10.31
C GLU A 11 -5.21 -15.83 10.50
N LEU A 12 -6.37 -16.41 10.18
CA LEU A 12 -7.67 -15.77 10.39
C LEU A 12 -7.91 -15.45 11.86
N ASN A 13 -7.62 -16.40 12.76
CA ASN A 13 -7.82 -16.19 14.21
C ASN A 13 -6.76 -15.26 14.82
N ALA A 14 -5.59 -15.11 14.22
CA ALA A 14 -4.57 -14.16 14.67
C ALA A 14 -4.88 -12.71 14.29
N ALA A 15 -5.66 -12.48 13.23
CA ALA A 15 -5.92 -11.14 12.68
C ALA A 15 -6.45 -10.12 13.71
N PRO A 16 -7.41 -10.43 14.61
CA PRO A 16 -7.89 -9.47 15.60
C PRO A 16 -6.79 -8.97 16.55
N ALA A 17 -5.93 -9.86 17.02
CA ALA A 17 -4.82 -9.50 17.92
C ALA A 17 -3.75 -8.67 17.20
N ILE A 18 -3.46 -8.99 15.93
CA ILE A 18 -2.54 -8.21 15.10
C ILE A 18 -3.08 -6.78 14.92
N LEU A 19 -4.34 -6.64 14.56
CA LEU A 19 -4.97 -5.32 14.35
C LEU A 19 -4.95 -4.45 15.61
N GLN A 20 -5.16 -5.04 16.80
CA GLN A 20 -5.11 -4.30 18.08
C GLN A 20 -3.73 -3.68 18.36
N THR A 21 -2.66 -4.31 17.88
CA THR A 21 -1.28 -3.85 18.14
C THR A 21 -0.68 -3.07 16.98
N LEU A 22 -1.32 -3.10 15.80
CA LEU A 22 -0.75 -2.57 14.55
C LEU A 22 -0.40 -1.08 14.63
N ALA A 23 -1.33 -0.26 15.14
CA ALA A 23 -1.12 1.18 15.26
C ALA A 23 0.03 1.52 16.20
N ALA A 24 0.11 0.85 17.35
CA ALA A 24 1.17 1.08 18.33
C ALA A 24 2.54 0.64 17.79
N LYS A 25 2.61 -0.51 17.10
CA LYS A 25 3.86 -1.01 16.49
C LYS A 25 4.41 -0.08 15.42
N ASN A 26 3.54 0.59 14.68
CA ASN A 26 3.91 1.43 13.54
C ASN A 26 3.85 2.93 13.86
N ALA A 27 3.65 3.34 15.10
CA ALA A 27 3.45 4.75 15.47
C ALA A 27 4.56 5.68 14.92
N GLY A 28 5.83 5.28 15.05
CA GLY A 28 6.95 6.06 14.54
C GLY A 28 6.92 6.22 13.02
N VAL A 29 6.66 5.12 12.30
CA VAL A 29 6.56 5.11 10.84
C VAL A 29 5.37 5.95 10.38
N LEU A 30 4.23 5.87 11.07
CA LEU A 30 3.06 6.68 10.76
C LEU A 30 3.34 8.18 10.92
N ASP A 31 4.08 8.58 11.94
CA ASP A 31 4.51 9.97 12.13
C ASP A 31 5.47 10.44 11.01
N GLU A 32 6.38 9.58 10.57
CA GLU A 32 7.27 9.87 9.44
C GLU A 32 6.48 10.04 8.13
N ILE A 33 5.53 9.13 7.85
CA ILE A 33 4.62 9.22 6.70
C ILE A 33 3.84 10.53 6.73
N ALA A 34 3.26 10.87 7.87
CA ALA A 34 2.48 12.10 8.03
C ALA A 34 3.31 13.37 7.75
N LYS A 35 4.57 13.37 8.18
CA LYS A 35 5.51 14.48 7.90
C LYS A 35 5.91 14.52 6.43
N ALA A 36 6.27 13.37 5.85
CA ALA A 36 6.74 13.29 4.47
C ALA A 36 5.61 13.59 3.46
N ALA A 37 4.40 13.13 3.74
CA ALA A 37 3.24 13.35 2.88
C ALA A 37 2.64 14.76 2.99
N LYS A 38 3.17 15.60 3.90
CA LYS A 38 2.71 16.98 4.05
C LYS A 38 2.95 17.77 2.76
N GLY A 39 1.87 18.19 2.13
CA GLY A 39 1.92 18.90 0.84
C GLY A 39 1.75 17.99 -0.39
N ALA A 40 1.48 16.71 -0.22
CA ALA A 40 0.98 15.86 -1.30
C ALA A 40 -0.35 16.43 -1.84
N LEU A 41 -0.49 16.45 -3.15
CA LEU A 41 -1.70 16.96 -3.83
C LEU A 41 -2.74 15.87 -4.05
N ASN A 42 -2.31 14.62 -4.05
CA ASN A 42 -3.14 13.44 -4.24
C ASN A 42 -2.44 12.22 -3.65
N ALA A 43 -3.19 11.13 -3.52
CA ALA A 43 -2.60 9.81 -3.29
C ALA A 43 -2.79 8.93 -4.54
N TYR A 44 -1.86 8.00 -4.72
CA TYR A 44 -1.90 7.00 -5.79
C TYR A 44 -1.71 5.63 -5.16
N THR A 45 -2.70 4.76 -5.27
CA THR A 45 -2.60 3.41 -4.72
C THR A 45 -2.19 2.41 -5.78
N VAL A 46 -1.39 1.42 -5.42
CA VAL A 46 -1.01 0.32 -6.30
C VAL A 46 -1.05 -1.00 -5.56
N ALA A 47 -1.83 -1.93 -6.06
CA ALA A 47 -1.98 -3.26 -5.48
C ALA A 47 -2.50 -4.26 -6.52
N ARG A 48 -2.65 -5.53 -6.12
CA ARG A 48 -3.21 -6.60 -6.94
C ARG A 48 -4.18 -7.46 -6.13
N GLY A 49 -5.22 -7.95 -6.78
CA GLY A 49 -6.18 -8.89 -6.18
C GLY A 49 -6.84 -8.34 -4.92
N THR A 50 -6.85 -9.13 -3.85
CA THR A 50 -7.49 -8.75 -2.57
C THR A 50 -6.86 -7.51 -1.93
N SER A 51 -5.55 -7.30 -2.11
CA SER A 51 -4.88 -6.09 -1.63
C SER A 51 -5.43 -4.82 -2.29
N ASP A 52 -5.86 -4.90 -3.55
CA ASP A 52 -6.46 -3.76 -4.24
C ASP A 52 -7.84 -3.41 -3.65
N HIS A 53 -8.62 -4.40 -3.23
CA HIS A 53 -9.87 -4.14 -2.51
C HIS A 53 -9.63 -3.42 -1.15
N ALA A 54 -8.54 -3.74 -0.46
CA ALA A 54 -8.16 -3.00 0.74
C ALA A 54 -7.79 -1.54 0.42
N MET A 55 -7.14 -1.30 -0.73
CA MET A 55 -6.82 0.05 -1.19
C MET A 55 -8.08 0.84 -1.61
N MET A 56 -9.14 0.19 -2.06
CA MET A 56 -10.44 0.85 -2.27
C MET A 56 -11.01 1.39 -0.95
N TYR A 57 -10.93 0.64 0.14
CA TYR A 57 -11.32 1.12 1.46
C TYR A 57 -10.44 2.30 1.92
N PHE A 58 -9.12 2.18 1.77
CA PHE A 58 -8.18 3.26 2.03
C PHE A 58 -8.54 4.53 1.25
N LYS A 59 -8.88 4.42 -0.04
CA LYS A 59 -9.32 5.52 -0.88
C LYS A 59 -10.49 6.27 -0.25
N TYR A 60 -11.56 5.55 0.13
CA TYR A 60 -12.73 6.17 0.75
C TYR A 60 -12.40 6.90 2.05
N LEU A 61 -11.54 6.33 2.89
CA LEU A 61 -11.11 6.97 4.13
C LEU A 61 -10.32 8.26 3.86
N VAL A 62 -9.35 8.21 2.97
CA VAL A 62 -8.49 9.36 2.66
C VAL A 62 -9.29 10.47 2.00
N GLU A 63 -10.15 10.16 1.04
CA GLU A 63 -10.99 11.17 0.38
C GLU A 63 -12.01 11.78 1.34
N SER A 64 -12.65 10.97 2.20
CA SER A 64 -13.71 11.46 3.11
C SER A 64 -13.18 12.20 4.33
N ILE A 65 -12.01 11.80 4.86
CA ILE A 65 -11.46 12.36 6.10
C ILE A 65 -10.48 13.50 5.81
N LEU A 66 -9.62 13.31 4.81
CA LEU A 66 -8.54 14.27 4.50
C LEU A 66 -8.87 15.18 3.29
N GLY A 67 -9.93 14.86 2.53
CA GLY A 67 -10.25 15.59 1.30
C GLY A 67 -9.17 15.45 0.22
N LEU A 68 -8.28 14.47 0.34
CA LEU A 68 -7.18 14.26 -0.60
C LEU A 68 -7.62 13.28 -1.71
N PRO A 69 -7.67 13.68 -2.99
CA PRO A 69 -8.07 12.78 -4.07
C PRO A 69 -7.17 11.56 -4.17
N VAL A 70 -7.76 10.38 -4.40
CA VAL A 70 -7.01 9.12 -4.52
C VAL A 70 -7.27 8.47 -5.89
N ALA A 71 -6.21 8.28 -6.65
CA ALA A 71 -6.23 7.51 -7.89
C ALA A 71 -5.83 6.06 -7.63
N SER A 72 -6.66 5.11 -8.07
CA SER A 72 -6.31 3.69 -8.07
C SER A 72 -5.47 3.38 -9.31
N GLY A 73 -4.26 2.93 -9.11
CA GLY A 73 -3.28 2.66 -10.15
C GLY A 73 -3.42 1.29 -10.78
N ALA A 74 -3.30 1.23 -12.10
CA ALA A 74 -3.17 -0.01 -12.83
C ALA A 74 -1.68 -0.27 -13.14
N PRO A 75 -1.03 -1.26 -12.52
CA PRO A 75 0.40 -1.53 -12.74
C PRO A 75 0.76 -1.72 -14.22
N SER A 76 -0.14 -2.26 -15.03
CA SER A 76 0.06 -2.46 -16.46
C SER A 76 0.32 -1.17 -17.25
N VAL A 77 -0.19 -0.04 -16.78
CA VAL A 77 0.09 1.27 -17.40
C VAL A 77 1.59 1.55 -17.41
N VAL A 78 2.27 1.18 -16.34
CA VAL A 78 3.71 1.33 -16.18
C VAL A 78 4.47 0.16 -16.82
N THR A 79 4.08 -1.08 -16.53
CA THR A 79 4.88 -2.26 -16.87
C THR A 79 4.70 -2.75 -18.30
N VAL A 80 3.52 -2.54 -18.88
CA VAL A 80 3.19 -2.98 -20.26
C VAL A 80 3.25 -1.81 -21.22
N TYR A 81 2.60 -0.69 -20.87
CA TYR A 81 2.54 0.48 -21.76
C TYR A 81 3.71 1.44 -21.58
N ASN A 82 4.60 1.17 -20.60
CA ASN A 82 5.78 1.98 -20.30
C ASN A 82 5.48 3.48 -20.12
N ALA A 83 4.29 3.80 -19.58
CA ALA A 83 3.90 5.19 -19.37
C ALA A 83 4.70 5.85 -18.26
N ALA A 84 5.10 7.09 -18.49
CA ALA A 84 5.73 7.94 -17.47
C ALA A 84 4.62 8.68 -16.68
N LEU A 85 4.31 8.18 -15.50
CA LEU A 85 3.35 8.83 -14.61
C LEU A 85 4.00 10.03 -13.90
N ARG A 86 3.26 11.12 -13.76
CA ARG A 86 3.70 12.30 -13.00
C ARG A 86 3.25 12.16 -11.55
N LEU A 87 4.13 11.64 -10.71
CA LEU A 87 3.84 11.32 -9.31
C LEU A 87 4.67 12.15 -8.32
N ASP A 88 5.37 13.17 -8.81
CA ASP A 88 6.32 14.01 -8.07
C ASP A 88 5.73 14.72 -6.84
N ARG A 89 4.43 14.91 -6.76
CA ARG A 89 3.73 15.48 -5.60
C ARG A 89 2.64 14.57 -5.06
N SER A 90 2.83 13.27 -5.22
CA SER A 90 1.86 12.25 -4.81
C SER A 90 2.37 11.47 -3.60
N LEU A 91 1.43 11.03 -2.76
CA LEU A 91 1.64 9.96 -1.81
C LEU A 91 1.32 8.63 -2.52
N VAL A 92 2.32 7.83 -2.82
CA VAL A 92 2.14 6.52 -3.47
C VAL A 92 2.09 5.43 -2.41
N VAL A 93 0.96 4.73 -2.31
CA VAL A 93 0.76 3.65 -1.34
C VAL A 93 0.66 2.31 -2.07
N ALA A 94 1.65 1.47 -1.87
CA ALA A 94 1.70 0.12 -2.41
C ALA A 94 1.24 -0.89 -1.35
N CYS A 95 0.36 -1.81 -1.73
CA CYS A 95 -0.08 -2.89 -0.84
C CYS A 95 0.17 -4.25 -1.49
N SER A 96 1.01 -5.07 -0.85
CA SER A 96 1.33 -6.41 -1.31
C SER A 96 1.63 -7.31 -0.14
N GLN A 97 0.81 -8.36 0.05
CA GLN A 97 0.96 -9.29 1.16
C GLN A 97 2.39 -9.88 1.24
N SER A 98 2.95 -10.31 0.15
CA SER A 98 4.31 -10.87 0.08
C SER A 98 5.40 -9.84 -0.17
N GLY A 99 5.06 -8.62 -0.60
CA GLY A 99 6.00 -7.60 -1.03
C GLY A 99 6.87 -7.98 -2.26
N LYS A 100 6.46 -9.02 -3.03
CA LYS A 100 7.23 -9.59 -4.14
C LYS A 100 6.57 -9.45 -5.51
N ALA A 101 5.47 -8.71 -5.60
CA ALA A 101 4.77 -8.47 -6.87
C ALA A 101 5.61 -7.53 -7.74
N ALA A 102 6.23 -8.08 -8.79
CA ALA A 102 7.20 -7.36 -9.63
C ALA A 102 6.62 -6.11 -10.30
N ASP A 103 5.36 -6.17 -10.68
CA ASP A 103 4.66 -5.05 -11.30
C ASP A 103 4.33 -3.93 -10.29
N VAL A 104 4.00 -4.27 -9.05
CA VAL A 104 3.81 -3.30 -7.96
C VAL A 104 5.16 -2.64 -7.62
N MET A 105 6.23 -3.43 -7.49
CA MET A 105 7.58 -2.94 -7.23
C MET A 105 8.07 -1.98 -8.31
N GLU A 106 7.79 -2.28 -9.59
CA GLU A 106 8.20 -1.39 -10.70
C GLU A 106 7.48 -0.02 -10.63
N VAL A 107 6.20 0.00 -10.24
CA VAL A 107 5.48 1.26 -10.03
C VAL A 107 6.10 2.06 -8.90
N VAL A 108 6.41 1.41 -7.76
CA VAL A 108 7.06 2.07 -6.61
C VAL A 108 8.44 2.62 -6.98
N ARG A 109 9.24 1.83 -7.70
CA ARG A 109 10.55 2.26 -8.18
C ARG A 109 10.44 3.54 -9.02
N ARG A 110 9.53 3.58 -10.00
CA ARG A 110 9.32 4.78 -10.83
C ARG A 110 8.76 5.95 -10.05
N ALA A 111 7.92 5.69 -9.06
CA ALA A 111 7.43 6.74 -8.17
C ALA A 111 8.58 7.38 -7.37
N ASN A 112 9.50 6.57 -6.85
CA ASN A 112 10.71 7.04 -6.18
C ASN A 112 11.60 7.85 -7.13
N ASP A 113 11.79 7.38 -8.37
CA ASP A 113 12.56 8.11 -9.40
C ASP A 113 11.96 9.49 -9.72
N CYS A 114 10.66 9.67 -9.56
CA CYS A 114 9.95 10.95 -9.71
C CYS A 114 10.00 11.82 -8.45
N GLY A 115 10.50 11.32 -7.32
CA GLY A 115 10.50 12.06 -6.05
C GLY A 115 9.15 12.01 -5.30
N ALA A 116 8.30 11.04 -5.58
CA ALA A 116 7.08 10.79 -4.81
C ALA A 116 7.42 10.30 -3.40
N VAL A 117 6.52 10.57 -2.45
CA VAL A 117 6.56 9.90 -1.15
C VAL A 117 5.95 8.51 -1.32
N THR A 118 6.72 7.46 -1.04
CA THR A 118 6.27 6.09 -1.20
C THR A 118 6.10 5.38 0.13
N VAL A 119 5.04 4.60 0.25
CA VAL A 119 4.71 3.81 1.44
C VAL A 119 4.38 2.39 0.99
N ALA A 120 5.00 1.40 1.62
CA ALA A 120 4.70 -0.01 1.41
C ALA A 120 3.93 -0.59 2.60
N ILE A 121 2.86 -1.33 2.31
CA ILE A 121 2.12 -2.13 3.27
C ILE A 121 2.35 -3.60 2.91
N THR A 122 3.04 -4.32 3.78
CA THR A 122 3.39 -5.73 3.53
C THR A 122 3.41 -6.52 4.84
N ASN A 123 3.27 -7.85 4.76
CA ASN A 123 3.43 -8.76 5.89
C ASN A 123 4.88 -9.28 6.04
N ASP A 124 5.77 -8.92 5.12
CA ASP A 124 7.15 -9.40 5.10
C ASP A 124 8.10 -8.19 5.10
N GLU A 125 8.63 -7.86 6.28
CA GLU A 125 9.59 -6.75 6.47
C GLU A 125 10.90 -6.96 5.71
N SER A 126 11.21 -8.21 5.33
CA SER A 126 12.39 -8.55 4.52
C SER A 126 12.13 -8.50 3.02
N SER A 127 10.92 -8.15 2.60
CA SER A 127 10.53 -8.12 1.20
C SER A 127 11.25 -7.01 0.43
N PRO A 128 11.41 -7.15 -0.90
CA PRO A 128 12.04 -6.13 -1.73
C PRO A 128 11.17 -4.87 -1.94
N LEU A 129 9.88 -4.91 -1.58
CA LEU A 129 9.00 -3.76 -1.62
C LEU A 129 9.31 -2.82 -0.46
#